data_a3115f904a6bbd20c29d55b789a9f176
#
_entry.id   a3115f904a6bbd20c29d55b789a9f176
#
_cell.length_a   1.000
_cell.length_b   1.000
_cell.length_c   1.000
_cell.angle_alpha   90.00
_cell.angle_beta   90.00
_cell.angle_gamma   90.00
#
_symmetry.space_group_name_H-M   'P 1'
#
loop_
_entity.id
_entity.type
_entity.pdbx_description
1 polymer ?
#
loop_
_entity_poly.entity_id
_entity_poly.type
_entity_poly.pdbx_seq_one_letter_code
_entity_poly.pdbx_strand_id
1 'polypeptide(L)'
;HPVGSGPFQFKVWEEGQALILIKNKTYFEKDIQGNTLPYIDGIKVSFLDSKATEFLEFRQKRLDFVNDIEASFKDEILTRKGELRKEWEGRIVLNKHPYLNIEYLGILVDEQNPMVQQSPLKLKAVRQAINYGFDKQKLMLYLRNSIGTPAESGFVPMGLPSFDTNTVKGYSYNPQKAKALLKEAGFDAQHQPPIIKLLTIPIY
;
A
#
# COMPACT_ATOMS: atom_id res chain seq x y z
N HIS A 1 -25.96 19.70 8.55
CA HIS A 1 -24.81 19.47 9.45
C HIS A 1 -24.75 17.98 9.79
N PRO A 2 -23.56 17.36 9.75
CA PRO A 2 -23.41 15.98 10.18
C PRO A 2 -23.75 15.85 11.68
N VAL A 3 -24.50 14.80 12.02
CA VAL A 3 -24.90 14.48 13.39
C VAL A 3 -24.42 13.06 13.69
N GLY A 4 -23.79 12.88 14.84
CA GLY A 4 -23.26 11.58 15.25
C GLY A 4 -22.99 11.52 16.75
N SER A 5 -22.79 10.32 17.26
CA SER A 5 -22.50 10.04 18.69
C SER A 5 -21.00 9.90 18.97
N GLY A 6 -20.12 10.26 18.03
CA GLY A 6 -18.67 10.10 18.14
C GLY A 6 -17.98 11.06 19.12
N PRO A 7 -16.70 10.81 19.40
CA PRO A 7 -15.91 11.60 20.35
C PRO A 7 -15.59 13.02 19.88
N PHE A 8 -15.75 13.30 18.61
CA PHE A 8 -15.53 14.62 18.02
C PHE A 8 -16.74 15.11 17.26
N GLN A 9 -16.91 16.43 17.24
CA GLN A 9 -17.95 17.14 16.50
C GLN A 9 -17.32 17.94 15.37
N PHE A 10 -17.98 17.95 14.20
CA PHE A 10 -17.60 18.80 13.08
C PHE A 10 -17.69 20.29 13.48
N LYS A 11 -16.63 21.04 13.23
CA LYS A 11 -16.61 22.49 13.43
C LYS A 11 -16.62 23.26 12.11
N VAL A 12 -15.63 23.00 11.25
CA VAL A 12 -15.52 23.70 9.96
C VAL A 12 -14.73 22.84 8.96
N TRP A 13 -15.07 22.99 7.71
CA TRP A 13 -14.30 22.49 6.57
C TRP A 13 -13.97 23.66 5.66
N GLU A 14 -12.71 23.95 5.56
CA GLU A 14 -12.12 24.88 4.61
C GLU A 14 -11.64 24.06 3.41
N GLU A 15 -12.39 24.13 2.31
CA GLU A 15 -12.17 23.27 1.14
C GLU A 15 -10.73 23.41 0.62
N GLY A 16 -10.06 22.28 0.39
CA GLY A 16 -8.66 22.22 -0.04
C GLY A 16 -7.62 22.65 1.00
N GLN A 17 -8.03 23.08 2.20
CA GLN A 17 -7.11 23.58 3.22
C GLN A 17 -7.15 22.76 4.51
N ALA A 18 -8.30 22.69 5.17
CA ALA A 18 -8.39 22.03 6.46
C ALA A 18 -9.80 21.51 6.81
N LEU A 19 -9.83 20.42 7.57
CA LEU A 19 -11.00 19.96 8.30
C LEU A 19 -10.72 20.09 9.79
N ILE A 20 -11.60 20.76 10.54
CA ILE A 20 -11.45 20.95 11.98
C ILE A 20 -12.59 20.25 12.71
N LEU A 21 -12.22 19.40 13.63
CA LEU A 21 -13.09 18.70 14.56
C LEU A 21 -12.77 19.15 15.98
N ILE A 22 -13.80 19.31 16.82
CA ILE A 22 -13.65 19.66 18.22
C ILE A 22 -14.17 18.55 19.12
N LYS A 23 -13.66 18.46 20.33
CA LYS A 23 -14.08 17.49 21.34
C LYS A 23 -15.60 17.56 21.57
N ASN A 24 -16.25 16.42 21.55
CA ASN A 24 -17.63 16.27 21.98
C ASN A 24 -17.65 16.16 23.52
N LYS A 25 -18.05 17.24 24.19
CA LYS A 25 -18.07 17.30 25.67
C LYS A 25 -19.11 16.35 26.29
N THR A 26 -20.06 15.87 25.49
CA THR A 26 -21.12 14.93 25.91
C THR A 26 -20.87 13.50 25.44
N TYR A 27 -19.64 13.21 25.01
CA TYR A 27 -19.28 11.86 24.60
C TYR A 27 -19.40 10.89 25.78
N PHE A 28 -19.99 9.75 25.55
CA PHE A 28 -20.44 8.83 26.60
C PHE A 28 -19.34 7.91 27.13
N GLU A 29 -18.31 7.65 26.35
CA GLU A 29 -17.24 6.73 26.78
C GLU A 29 -16.28 7.39 27.75
N LYS A 30 -15.81 6.56 28.67
CA LYS A 30 -14.78 6.89 29.65
C LYS A 30 -13.66 5.86 29.59
N ASP A 31 -12.49 6.23 30.03
CA ASP A 31 -11.40 5.27 30.24
C ASP A 31 -11.65 4.40 31.48
N ILE A 32 -10.72 3.46 31.73
CA ILE A 32 -10.79 2.55 32.89
C ILE A 32 -10.65 3.25 34.24
N GLN A 33 -10.15 4.49 34.28
CA GLN A 33 -10.06 5.34 35.45
C GLN A 33 -11.29 6.25 35.62
N GLY A 34 -12.23 6.24 34.68
CA GLY A 34 -13.43 7.06 34.71
C GLY A 34 -13.28 8.46 34.08
N ASN A 35 -12.15 8.78 33.46
CA ASN A 35 -11.94 10.05 32.79
C ASN A 35 -12.73 10.10 31.47
N THR A 36 -13.31 11.26 31.19
CA THR A 36 -14.10 11.45 29.95
C THR A 36 -13.20 11.51 28.74
N LEU A 37 -13.51 10.68 27.74
CA LEU A 37 -12.86 10.69 26.43
C LEU A 37 -13.50 11.72 25.48
N PRO A 38 -12.81 12.14 24.40
CA PRO A 38 -11.39 11.93 24.13
C PRO A 38 -10.49 12.83 25.00
N TYR A 39 -9.20 12.51 25.14
CA TYR A 39 -8.26 13.33 25.92
C TYR A 39 -7.90 14.65 25.23
N ILE A 40 -7.81 14.65 23.89
CA ILE A 40 -7.45 15.83 23.11
C ILE A 40 -8.68 16.71 22.83
N ASP A 41 -8.47 18.03 22.71
CA ASP A 41 -9.56 19.00 22.56
C ASP A 41 -10.07 19.14 21.12
N GLY A 42 -9.27 18.73 20.13
CA GLY A 42 -9.67 18.77 18.74
C GLY A 42 -8.66 18.13 17.81
N ILE A 43 -9.07 17.98 16.55
CA ILE A 43 -8.26 17.44 15.47
C ILE A 43 -8.33 18.45 14.31
N LYS A 44 -7.16 18.86 13.81
CA LYS A 44 -7.04 19.59 12.55
C LYS A 44 -6.42 18.68 11.50
N VAL A 45 -7.17 18.34 10.47
CA VAL A 45 -6.65 17.64 9.29
C VAL A 45 -6.26 18.71 8.28
N SER A 46 -4.99 18.80 7.93
CA SER A 46 -4.49 19.70 6.87
C SER A 46 -4.39 18.94 5.55
N PHE A 47 -4.87 19.54 4.47
CA PHE A 47 -4.74 18.98 3.13
C PHE A 47 -3.48 19.56 2.49
N LEU A 48 -2.56 18.68 2.13
CA LEU A 48 -1.28 19.05 1.53
C LEU A 48 -1.14 18.32 0.19
N ASP A 49 -0.79 19.05 -0.86
CA ASP A 49 -0.73 18.51 -2.22
C ASP A 49 0.44 17.55 -2.45
N SER A 50 1.43 17.56 -1.57
CA SER A 50 2.66 16.78 -1.71
C SER A 50 2.99 15.99 -0.45
N LYS A 51 3.18 14.69 -0.59
CA LYS A 51 3.67 13.82 0.49
C LYS A 51 5.06 14.22 1.01
N ALA A 52 5.89 14.81 0.16
CA ALA A 52 7.17 15.36 0.57
C ALA A 52 6.98 16.57 1.50
N THR A 53 6.05 17.48 1.17
CA THR A 53 5.70 18.62 2.01
C THR A 53 5.12 18.15 3.35
N GLU A 54 4.19 17.18 3.33
CA GLU A 54 3.61 16.56 4.53
C GLU A 54 4.71 16.04 5.48
N PHE A 55 5.67 15.32 4.93
CA PHE A 55 6.78 14.79 5.72
C PHE A 55 7.70 15.89 6.30
N LEU A 56 7.99 16.94 5.55
CA LEU A 56 8.79 18.09 6.03
C LEU A 56 8.07 18.85 7.15
N GLU A 57 6.75 19.06 7.03
CA GLU A 57 5.92 19.67 8.09
C GLU A 57 5.94 18.82 9.38
N PHE A 58 5.84 17.50 9.23
CA PHE A 58 5.95 16.57 10.36
C PHE A 58 7.33 16.64 11.03
N ARG A 59 8.41 16.64 10.26
CA ARG A 59 9.78 16.81 10.80
C ARG A 59 9.97 18.11 11.58
N GLN A 60 9.31 19.17 11.14
CA GLN A 60 9.33 20.48 11.78
C GLN A 60 8.37 20.60 12.96
N LYS A 61 7.71 19.49 13.34
CA LYS A 61 6.73 19.43 14.43
C LYS A 61 5.51 20.34 14.21
N ARG A 62 5.15 20.60 12.96
CA ARG A 62 3.92 21.31 12.60
C ARG A 62 2.75 20.37 12.37
N LEU A 63 3.03 19.08 12.23
CA LEU A 63 2.07 17.97 12.23
C LEU A 63 2.44 17.01 13.34
N ASP A 64 1.45 16.55 14.11
CA ASP A 64 1.59 15.56 15.17
C ASP A 64 1.49 14.14 14.64
N PHE A 65 0.83 13.95 13.49
CA PHE A 65 0.56 12.65 12.89
C PHE A 65 0.61 12.75 11.36
N VAL A 66 1.21 11.75 10.73
CA VAL A 66 1.16 11.53 9.29
C VAL A 66 0.78 10.08 9.01
N ASN A 67 -0.05 9.89 7.99
CA ASN A 67 -0.44 8.56 7.55
C ASN A 67 0.35 8.20 6.29
N ASP A 68 1.21 7.20 6.41
CA ASP A 68 2.19 6.77 5.41
C ASP A 68 3.38 7.74 5.26
N ILE A 69 4.51 7.17 4.93
CA ILE A 69 5.77 7.89 4.67
C ILE A 69 6.02 7.81 3.17
N GLU A 70 6.21 8.96 2.55
CA GLU A 70 6.55 9.04 1.14
C GLU A 70 7.80 8.20 0.82
N ALA A 71 7.81 7.51 -0.33
CA ALA A 71 8.80 6.48 -0.65
C ALA A 71 10.25 6.99 -0.63
N SER A 72 10.49 8.24 -1.04
CA SER A 72 11.83 8.84 -1.06
C SER A 72 12.41 9.09 0.34
N PHE A 73 11.55 9.24 1.36
CA PHE A 73 11.96 9.44 2.75
C PHE A 73 11.96 8.16 3.60
N LYS A 74 11.46 7.04 3.07
CA LYS A 74 11.43 5.77 3.81
C LYS A 74 12.81 5.34 4.29
N ASP A 75 13.81 5.46 3.44
CA ASP A 75 15.18 5.09 3.79
C ASP A 75 15.83 6.02 4.81
N GLU A 76 15.31 7.25 4.99
CA GLU A 76 15.78 8.16 6.03
C GLU A 76 15.27 7.75 7.42
N ILE A 77 14.02 7.25 7.50
CA ILE A 77 13.35 6.94 8.76
C ILE A 77 13.44 5.46 9.11
N LEU A 78 13.34 4.60 8.11
CA LEU A 78 13.20 3.16 8.29
C LEU A 78 14.45 2.41 7.83
N THR A 79 14.74 1.34 8.54
CA THR A 79 15.66 0.30 8.06
C THR A 79 15.00 -0.48 6.92
N ARG A 80 15.78 -1.30 6.20
CA ARG A 80 15.24 -2.23 5.19
C ARG A 80 14.29 -3.29 5.76
N LYS A 81 14.30 -3.49 7.08
CA LYS A 81 13.36 -4.37 7.77
C LYS A 81 12.07 -3.66 8.18
N GLY A 82 11.91 -2.39 7.81
CA GLY A 82 10.76 -1.60 8.18
C GLY A 82 10.72 -1.20 9.66
N GLU A 83 11.86 -1.21 10.33
CA GLU A 83 12.00 -0.76 11.71
C GLU A 83 12.45 0.70 11.74
N LEU A 84 12.13 1.41 12.81
CA LEU A 84 12.58 2.77 13.00
C LEU A 84 14.11 2.81 13.13
N ARG A 85 14.77 3.76 12.48
CA ARG A 85 16.20 4.00 12.66
C ARG A 85 16.47 4.63 14.02
N LYS A 86 17.65 4.34 14.59
CA LYS A 86 18.06 4.78 15.93
C LYS A 86 18.00 6.30 16.12
N GLU A 87 18.30 7.08 15.09
CA GLU A 87 18.28 8.55 15.16
C GLU A 87 16.88 9.13 15.35
N TRP A 88 15.84 8.32 15.12
CA TRP A 88 14.44 8.70 15.28
C TRP A 88 13.79 8.12 16.54
N GLU A 89 14.47 7.19 17.23
CA GLU A 89 13.99 6.64 18.49
C GLU A 89 13.79 7.75 19.55
N GLY A 90 12.67 7.71 20.23
CA GLY A 90 12.27 8.74 21.21
C GLY A 90 11.82 10.09 20.61
N ARG A 91 11.91 10.27 19.28
CA ARG A 91 11.43 11.47 18.57
C ARG A 91 10.08 11.27 17.92
N ILE A 92 9.88 10.08 17.35
CA ILE A 92 8.61 9.68 16.73
C ILE A 92 8.22 8.29 17.18
N VAL A 93 6.93 7.99 17.07
CA VAL A 93 6.37 6.66 17.31
C VAL A 93 5.93 6.10 15.95
N LEU A 94 6.46 4.93 15.59
CA LEU A 94 6.07 4.21 14.38
C LEU A 94 4.96 3.22 14.72
N ASN A 95 3.76 3.46 14.22
CA ASN A 95 2.64 2.53 14.32
C ASN A 95 2.53 1.74 13.01
N LYS A 96 2.39 0.42 13.11
CA LYS A 96 2.18 -0.47 11.97
C LYS A 96 0.89 -1.23 12.17
N HIS A 97 0.02 -1.17 11.19
CA HIS A 97 -1.26 -1.88 11.22
C HIS A 97 -1.43 -2.69 9.94
N PRO A 98 -2.06 -3.88 10.01
CA PRO A 98 -2.48 -4.58 8.81
C PRO A 98 -3.38 -3.67 7.97
N TYR A 99 -3.00 -3.47 6.70
CA TYR A 99 -3.81 -2.80 5.73
C TYR A 99 -4.39 -3.84 4.77
N LEU A 100 -5.70 -4.07 4.87
CA LEU A 100 -6.38 -5.12 4.13
C LEU A 100 -6.56 -4.73 2.65
N ASN A 101 -5.45 -4.53 1.98
CA ASN A 101 -5.37 -4.14 0.58
C ASN A 101 -4.41 -5.06 -0.18
N ILE A 102 -4.64 -5.22 -1.48
CA ILE A 102 -3.76 -5.91 -2.41
C ILE A 102 -3.39 -4.97 -3.55
N GLU A 103 -2.10 -4.79 -3.75
CA GLU A 103 -1.58 -4.14 -4.95
C GLU A 103 -1.28 -5.20 -6.02
N TYR A 104 -1.77 -5.00 -7.24
CA TYR A 104 -1.65 -5.97 -8.31
C TYR A 104 -1.50 -5.33 -9.68
N LEU A 105 -0.99 -6.10 -10.62
CA LEU A 105 -1.00 -5.75 -12.04
C LEU A 105 -2.15 -6.50 -12.71
N GLY A 106 -3.15 -5.75 -13.16
CA GLY A 106 -4.27 -6.30 -13.93
C GLY A 106 -3.83 -6.63 -15.37
N ILE A 107 -4.21 -7.79 -15.87
CA ILE A 107 -3.96 -8.18 -17.25
C ILE A 107 -5.30 -8.31 -17.98
N LEU A 108 -5.49 -7.53 -19.04
CA LEU A 108 -6.65 -7.68 -19.91
C LEU A 108 -6.52 -9.00 -20.68
N VAL A 109 -7.53 -9.86 -20.58
CA VAL A 109 -7.54 -11.20 -21.19
C VAL A 109 -8.74 -11.45 -22.11
N ASP A 110 -9.49 -10.41 -22.43
CA ASP A 110 -10.62 -10.50 -23.36
C ASP A 110 -10.12 -10.82 -24.77
N GLU A 111 -10.34 -12.05 -25.20
CA GLU A 111 -9.86 -12.57 -26.49
C GLU A 111 -10.49 -11.87 -27.72
N GLN A 112 -11.62 -11.20 -27.57
CA GLN A 112 -12.26 -10.42 -28.63
C GLN A 112 -11.64 -9.03 -28.79
N ASN A 113 -10.88 -8.57 -27.80
CA ASN A 113 -10.26 -7.26 -27.85
C ASN A 113 -9.03 -7.25 -28.77
N PRO A 114 -8.97 -6.39 -29.80
CA PRO A 114 -7.84 -6.33 -30.76
C PRO A 114 -6.48 -6.11 -30.08
N MET A 115 -6.42 -5.36 -28.97
CA MET A 115 -5.18 -5.16 -28.22
C MET A 115 -4.67 -6.47 -27.61
N VAL A 116 -5.57 -7.32 -27.13
CA VAL A 116 -5.22 -8.62 -26.54
C VAL A 116 -4.74 -9.57 -27.64
N GLN A 117 -5.40 -9.58 -28.78
CA GLN A 117 -5.01 -10.43 -29.92
C GLN A 117 -3.59 -10.16 -30.43
N GLN A 118 -3.13 -8.91 -30.37
CA GLN A 118 -1.79 -8.49 -30.75
C GLN A 118 -0.75 -8.61 -29.62
N SER A 119 -1.19 -8.85 -28.40
CA SER A 119 -0.33 -8.93 -27.21
C SER A 119 0.14 -10.35 -26.94
N PRO A 120 1.40 -10.55 -26.50
CA PRO A 120 1.85 -11.85 -26.03
C PRO A 120 1.11 -12.28 -24.74
N LEU A 121 0.46 -11.36 -24.05
CA LEU A 121 -0.34 -11.64 -22.83
C LEU A 121 -1.60 -12.45 -23.10
N LYS A 122 -2.03 -12.64 -24.37
CA LYS A 122 -3.07 -13.60 -24.72
C LYS A 122 -2.69 -15.04 -24.32
N LEU A 123 -1.39 -15.36 -24.33
CA LEU A 123 -0.88 -16.68 -24.00
C LEU A 123 -0.79 -16.85 -22.47
N LYS A 124 -1.46 -17.86 -21.94
CA LYS A 124 -1.45 -18.19 -20.51
C LYS A 124 -0.02 -18.44 -19.99
N ALA A 125 0.81 -19.12 -20.78
CA ALA A 125 2.21 -19.39 -20.43
C ALA A 125 3.00 -18.11 -20.20
N VAL A 126 2.78 -17.05 -21.00
CA VAL A 126 3.44 -15.74 -20.83
C VAL A 126 2.97 -15.07 -19.52
N ARG A 127 1.67 -15.06 -19.23
CA ARG A 127 1.13 -14.52 -17.97
C ARG A 127 1.68 -15.24 -16.75
N GLN A 128 1.80 -16.55 -16.82
CA GLN A 128 2.41 -17.38 -15.75
C GLN A 128 3.92 -17.13 -15.65
N ALA A 129 4.63 -16.98 -16.76
CA ALA A 129 6.05 -16.66 -16.78
C ALA A 129 6.35 -15.33 -16.08
N ILE A 130 5.53 -14.29 -16.30
CA ILE A 130 5.64 -13.01 -15.59
C ILE A 130 5.51 -13.23 -14.07
N ASN A 131 4.51 -14.00 -13.64
CA ASN A 131 4.30 -14.27 -12.21
C ASN A 131 5.47 -15.03 -11.57
N TYR A 132 6.04 -16.04 -12.24
CA TYR A 132 7.20 -16.77 -11.74
C TYR A 132 8.52 -16.00 -11.88
N GLY A 133 8.62 -15.10 -12.85
CA GLY A 133 9.83 -14.30 -13.09
C GLY A 133 9.97 -13.08 -12.17
N PHE A 134 8.90 -12.70 -11.47
CA PHE A 134 8.86 -11.50 -10.64
C PHE A 134 9.19 -11.83 -9.17
N ASP A 135 10.34 -11.35 -8.70
CA ASP A 135 10.78 -11.54 -7.31
C ASP A 135 10.07 -10.57 -6.35
N LYS A 136 8.90 -10.98 -5.88
CA LYS A 136 8.08 -10.19 -4.97
C LYS A 136 8.76 -9.93 -3.62
N GLN A 137 9.59 -10.88 -3.14
CA GLN A 137 10.32 -10.72 -1.87
C GLN A 137 11.39 -9.63 -1.98
N LYS A 138 12.16 -9.63 -3.07
CA LYS A 138 13.12 -8.55 -3.33
C LYS A 138 12.44 -7.21 -3.53
N LEU A 139 11.31 -7.18 -4.24
CA LEU A 139 10.53 -5.95 -4.39
C LEU A 139 10.15 -5.39 -3.01
N MET A 140 9.59 -6.22 -2.12
CA MET A 140 9.23 -5.77 -0.77
C MET A 140 10.44 -5.27 0.01
N LEU A 141 11.58 -5.98 -0.07
CA LEU A 141 12.79 -5.62 0.66
C LEU A 141 13.41 -4.30 0.17
N TYR A 142 13.52 -4.12 -1.15
CA TYR A 142 14.30 -3.01 -1.71
C TYR A 142 13.46 -1.78 -2.04
N LEU A 143 12.18 -1.95 -2.39
CA LEU A 143 11.31 -0.82 -2.78
C LEU A 143 10.29 -0.45 -1.71
N ARG A 144 10.01 -1.36 -0.76
CA ARG A 144 8.97 -1.15 0.26
C ARG A 144 9.50 -1.22 1.69
N ASN A 145 10.83 -1.33 1.90
CA ASN A 145 11.46 -1.48 3.22
C ASN A 145 10.78 -2.57 4.07
N SER A 146 10.41 -3.67 3.44
CA SER A 146 9.65 -4.79 4.05
C SER A 146 8.28 -4.38 4.65
N ILE A 147 7.71 -3.25 4.23
CA ILE A 147 6.36 -2.85 4.61
C ILE A 147 5.36 -3.54 3.69
N GLY A 148 4.64 -4.50 4.24
CA GLY A 148 3.71 -5.37 3.52
C GLY A 148 4.25 -6.78 3.34
N THR A 149 3.45 -7.64 2.71
CA THR A 149 3.76 -9.06 2.51
C THR A 149 3.76 -9.40 1.02
N PRO A 150 4.74 -10.19 0.54
CA PRO A 150 4.72 -10.68 -0.84
C PRO A 150 3.45 -11.47 -1.13
N ALA A 151 2.69 -11.09 -2.16
CA ALA A 151 1.42 -11.73 -2.50
C ALA A 151 1.68 -13.05 -3.27
N GLU A 152 1.83 -14.15 -2.55
CA GLU A 152 2.09 -15.50 -3.09
C GLU A 152 0.90 -16.46 -2.89
N SER A 153 -0.20 -16.00 -2.28
CA SER A 153 -1.33 -16.83 -1.88
C SER A 153 -2.67 -16.30 -2.43
N GLY A 154 -2.69 -15.82 -3.65
CA GLY A 154 -3.91 -15.33 -4.31
C GLY A 154 -4.14 -13.83 -4.12
N PHE A 155 -5.42 -13.43 -4.28
CA PHE A 155 -5.85 -12.04 -4.37
C PHE A 155 -6.43 -11.49 -3.06
N VAL A 156 -6.73 -12.35 -2.10
CA VAL A 156 -7.30 -11.95 -0.82
C VAL A 156 -6.18 -11.63 0.18
N PRO A 157 -6.25 -10.50 0.91
CA PRO A 157 -5.26 -10.17 1.92
C PRO A 157 -5.20 -11.21 3.05
N MET A 158 -4.00 -11.59 3.47
CA MET A 158 -3.78 -12.61 4.51
C MET A 158 -4.36 -12.22 5.89
N GLY A 159 -4.62 -10.94 6.14
CA GLY A 159 -5.20 -10.46 7.39
C GLY A 159 -6.70 -10.65 7.51
N LEU A 160 -7.39 -11.11 6.46
CA LEU A 160 -8.83 -11.38 6.53
C LEU A 160 -9.11 -12.68 7.29
N PRO A 161 -10.15 -12.69 8.16
CA PRO A 161 -10.61 -13.92 8.78
C PRO A 161 -10.94 -14.97 7.73
N SER A 162 -10.68 -16.23 8.03
CA SER A 162 -10.94 -17.39 7.15
C SER A 162 -10.03 -17.50 5.93
N PHE A 163 -9.03 -16.63 5.75
CA PHE A 163 -8.03 -16.79 4.71
C PHE A 163 -6.99 -17.84 5.12
N ASP A 164 -6.83 -18.89 4.31
CA ASP A 164 -5.87 -19.96 4.56
C ASP A 164 -4.84 -20.06 3.43
N THR A 165 -3.59 -19.71 3.74
CA THR A 165 -2.45 -19.83 2.81
C THR A 165 -2.09 -21.25 2.45
N ASN A 166 -2.56 -22.26 3.20
CA ASN A 166 -2.36 -23.68 2.87
C ASN A 166 -3.29 -24.12 1.76
N THR A 167 -4.49 -23.56 1.71
CA THR A 167 -5.50 -23.88 0.71
C THR A 167 -5.28 -23.09 -0.58
N VAL A 168 -4.98 -21.78 -0.49
CA VAL A 168 -4.79 -20.92 -1.65
C VAL A 168 -3.31 -20.84 -2.00
N LYS A 169 -2.91 -21.46 -3.11
CA LYS A 169 -1.55 -21.41 -3.64
C LYS A 169 -1.49 -20.50 -4.86
N GLY A 170 -0.58 -19.55 -4.82
CA GLY A 170 -0.28 -18.65 -5.93
C GLY A 170 1.06 -18.95 -6.57
N TYR A 171 1.77 -17.90 -6.96
CA TYR A 171 3.04 -17.99 -7.69
C TYR A 171 4.17 -17.48 -6.83
N SER A 172 5.15 -18.32 -6.51
CA SER A 172 6.41 -17.92 -5.92
C SER A 172 7.48 -17.72 -7.00
N TYR A 173 8.52 -16.94 -6.69
CA TYR A 173 9.60 -16.66 -7.61
C TYR A 173 10.33 -17.92 -8.07
N ASN A 174 10.30 -18.18 -9.37
CA ASN A 174 10.98 -19.32 -10.01
C ASN A 174 11.39 -18.93 -11.44
N PRO A 175 12.56 -18.31 -11.64
CA PRO A 175 13.00 -17.83 -12.96
C PRO A 175 13.26 -18.95 -13.96
N GLN A 176 13.61 -20.16 -13.50
CA GLN A 176 13.80 -21.31 -14.37
C GLN A 176 12.47 -21.75 -14.98
N LYS A 177 11.42 -21.82 -14.16
CA LYS A 177 10.06 -22.11 -14.63
C LYS A 177 9.52 -21.01 -15.55
N ALA A 178 9.81 -19.74 -15.23
CA ALA A 178 9.44 -18.64 -16.09
C ALA A 178 10.06 -18.76 -17.50
N LYS A 179 11.37 -19.06 -17.58
CA LYS A 179 12.06 -19.30 -18.85
C LYS A 179 11.49 -20.48 -19.63
N ALA A 180 11.17 -21.59 -18.96
CA ALA A 180 10.56 -22.75 -19.59
C ALA A 180 9.19 -22.41 -20.21
N LEU A 181 8.34 -21.68 -19.49
CA LEU A 181 7.04 -21.22 -19.99
C LEU A 181 7.14 -20.25 -21.17
N LEU A 182 8.14 -19.35 -21.16
CA LEU A 182 8.39 -18.50 -22.31
C LEU A 182 8.80 -19.29 -23.53
N LYS A 183 9.68 -20.29 -23.38
CA LYS A 183 10.09 -21.20 -24.44
C LYS A 183 8.91 -21.99 -24.99
N GLU A 184 8.04 -22.50 -24.12
CA GLU A 184 6.79 -23.19 -24.50
C GLU A 184 5.88 -22.25 -25.32
N ALA A 185 5.85 -20.96 -25.00
CA ALA A 185 5.11 -19.94 -25.75
C ALA A 185 5.79 -19.49 -27.05
N GLY A 186 6.95 -20.08 -27.42
CA GLY A 186 7.69 -19.75 -28.64
C GLY A 186 8.66 -18.58 -28.49
N PHE A 187 8.97 -18.15 -27.25
CA PHE A 187 9.87 -17.02 -26.99
C PHE A 187 11.18 -17.47 -26.34
N ASP A 188 12.28 -17.00 -26.88
CA ASP A 188 13.63 -17.27 -26.41
C ASP A 188 14.56 -16.06 -26.68
N ALA A 189 15.87 -16.24 -26.58
CA ALA A 189 16.84 -15.18 -26.83
C ALA A 189 16.83 -14.68 -28.29
N GLN A 190 16.47 -15.53 -29.24
CA GLN A 190 16.41 -15.23 -30.68
C GLN A 190 15.03 -14.72 -31.10
N HIS A 191 13.99 -15.13 -30.41
CA HIS A 191 12.60 -14.79 -30.69
C HIS A 191 11.98 -14.10 -29.48
N GLN A 192 12.18 -12.79 -29.38
CA GLN A 192 11.67 -11.99 -28.27
C GLN A 192 10.16 -11.78 -28.38
N PRO A 193 9.41 -11.77 -27.25
CA PRO A 193 8.01 -11.41 -27.27
C PRO A 193 7.81 -9.96 -27.71
N PRO A 194 6.67 -9.63 -28.35
CA PRO A 194 6.29 -8.25 -28.60
C PRO A 194 6.28 -7.41 -27.30
N ILE A 195 6.44 -6.10 -27.45
CA ILE A 195 6.47 -5.16 -26.32
C ILE A 195 5.15 -5.23 -25.56
N ILE A 196 5.25 -5.39 -24.25
CA ILE A 196 4.13 -5.31 -23.34
C ILE A 196 4.02 -3.87 -22.85
N LYS A 197 2.86 -3.26 -23.03
CA LYS A 197 2.58 -1.91 -22.54
C LYS A 197 2.01 -2.00 -21.14
N LEU A 198 2.60 -1.27 -20.19
CA LEU A 198 2.11 -1.10 -18.84
C LEU A 198 1.44 0.27 -18.71
N LEU A 199 0.18 0.26 -18.30
CA LEU A 199 -0.53 1.48 -17.92
C LEU A 199 -0.43 1.63 -16.40
N THR A 200 0.01 2.78 -15.96
CA THR A 200 0.08 3.12 -14.54
C THR A 200 -0.56 4.48 -14.30
N ILE A 201 -1.01 4.70 -13.07
CA ILE A 201 -1.47 6.02 -12.62
C ILE A 201 -0.26 6.86 -12.23
N PRO A 202 -0.32 8.19 -12.35
CA PRO A 202 0.70 9.06 -11.77
C PRO A 202 0.78 8.82 -10.26
N ILE A 203 2.00 8.82 -9.73
CA ILE A 203 2.21 8.81 -8.28
C ILE A 203 1.93 10.24 -7.79
N TYR A 204 0.98 10.37 -6.88
CA TYR A 204 0.68 11.62 -6.19
C TYR A 204 1.54 11.77 -4.94
#